data_ce2c46161c37c407b5ebfd78e245554f
#
_entry.id   ce2c46161c37c407b5ebfd78e245554f
#
_cell.length_a   1.000
_cell.length_b   1.000
_cell.length_c   1.000
_cell.angle_alpha   90.00
_cell.angle_beta   90.00
_cell.angle_gamma   90.00
#
_symmetry.space_group_name_H-M   'P 1'
#
loop_
_entity.id
_entity.type
_entity.pdbx_description
1 polymer ?
#
loop_
_entity_poly.entity_id
_entity_poly.type
_entity_poly.pdbx_seq_one_letter_code
_entity_poly.pdbx_strand_id
1 'polypeptide(L)' 'VPLDPMPAWVLTRRRQIGERIRAARERADLTQIELGQRIGRDHRTIHRWEYAYRVPTLEDLLLLADAADVPLAELVR' A
#
# COMPACT_ATOMS: atom_id res chain seq x y z
N VAL A 1 12.41 27.97 -5.28
CA VAL A 1 11.07 28.08 -4.69
C VAL A 1 10.75 26.79 -3.96
N PRO A 2 10.41 26.85 -2.67
CA PRO A 2 10.02 25.64 -1.97
C PRO A 2 8.74 25.07 -2.59
N LEU A 3 8.67 23.74 -2.64
CA LEU A 3 7.46 23.05 -3.09
C LEU A 3 6.35 23.27 -2.07
N ASP A 4 5.14 23.51 -2.56
CA ASP A 4 3.98 23.57 -1.69
C ASP A 4 3.79 22.23 -0.97
N PRO A 5 3.41 22.23 0.31
CA PRO A 5 3.11 21.01 1.00
C PRO A 5 1.92 20.31 0.32
N MET A 6 1.91 18.97 0.39
CA MET A 6 0.78 18.20 -0.13
C MET A 6 -0.52 18.64 0.53
N PRO A 7 -1.61 18.81 -0.24
CA PRO A 7 -2.91 19.10 0.35
C PRO A 7 -3.31 18.05 1.38
N ALA A 8 -4.02 18.49 2.42
CA ALA A 8 -4.45 17.60 3.49
C ALA A 8 -5.26 16.40 2.98
N TRP A 9 -6.09 16.60 1.96
CA TRP A 9 -6.90 15.52 1.40
C TRP A 9 -6.04 14.44 0.74
N VAL A 10 -4.88 14.80 0.17
CA VAL A 10 -3.95 13.81 -0.39
C VAL A 10 -3.35 12.97 0.72
N LEU A 11 -2.95 13.59 1.84
CA LEU A 11 -2.42 12.86 2.99
C LEU A 11 -3.47 11.91 3.58
N THR A 12 -4.72 12.34 3.63
CA THR A 12 -5.83 11.49 4.08
C THR A 12 -6.00 10.30 3.14
N ARG A 13 -5.95 10.53 1.82
CA ARG A 13 -6.05 9.46 0.83
C ARG A 13 -4.91 8.46 0.93
N ARG A 14 -3.69 8.93 1.19
CA ARG A 14 -2.53 8.04 1.42
C ARG A 14 -2.79 7.08 2.57
N ARG A 15 -3.32 7.58 3.68
CA ARG A 15 -3.66 6.74 4.84
C ARG A 15 -4.74 5.74 4.52
N GLN A 16 -5.77 6.15 3.79
CA GLN A 16 -6.85 5.27 3.36
C GLN A 16 -6.33 4.15 2.46
N ILE A 17 -5.45 4.47 1.52
CA ILE A 17 -4.84 3.48 0.64
C ILE A 17 -4.01 2.49 1.46
N GLY A 18 -3.22 2.97 2.41
CA GLY A 18 -2.46 2.11 3.32
C GLY A 18 -3.35 1.15 4.11
N GLU A 19 -4.47 1.64 4.63
CA GLU A 19 -5.45 0.82 5.35
C GLU A 19 -6.07 -0.24 4.43
N ARG A 20 -6.32 0.09 3.18
CA ARG A 20 -6.87 -0.85 2.20
C ARG A 20 -5.87 -1.92 1.80
N ILE A 21 -4.59 -1.56 1.67
CA ILE A 21 -3.52 -2.53 1.46
C ILE A 21 -3.50 -3.53 2.60
N ARG A 22 -3.55 -3.04 3.84
CA ARG A 22 -3.59 -3.89 5.02
C ARG A 22 -4.82 -4.78 5.03
N ALA A 23 -6.00 -4.23 4.77
CA ALA A 23 -7.24 -4.99 4.75
C ALA A 23 -7.21 -6.09 3.68
N ALA A 24 -6.69 -5.79 2.50
CA ALA A 24 -6.56 -6.78 1.42
C ALA A 24 -5.59 -7.90 1.82
N ARG A 25 -4.45 -7.52 2.43
CA ARG A 25 -3.48 -8.50 2.92
C ARG A 25 -4.10 -9.42 3.96
N GLU A 26 -4.81 -8.87 4.94
CA GLU A 26 -5.42 -9.64 6.01
C GLU A 26 -6.51 -10.58 5.47
N ARG A 27 -7.32 -10.11 4.52
CA ARG A 27 -8.33 -10.95 3.87
C ARG A 27 -7.72 -12.08 3.05
N ALA A 28 -6.53 -11.88 2.50
CA ALA A 28 -5.79 -12.91 1.80
C ALA A 28 -5.05 -13.85 2.76
N ASP A 29 -5.18 -13.61 4.06
CA ASP A 29 -4.55 -14.40 5.12
C ASP A 29 -3.01 -14.41 5.02
N LEU A 30 -2.44 -13.27 4.68
CA LEU A 30 -1.00 -13.09 4.53
C LEU A 30 -0.43 -12.24 5.66
N THR A 31 0.74 -12.62 6.17
CA THR A 31 1.53 -11.74 7.01
C THR A 31 2.26 -10.70 6.14
N GLN A 32 2.79 -9.65 6.76
CA GLN A 32 3.61 -8.68 6.03
C GLN A 32 4.83 -9.34 5.40
N ILE A 33 5.44 -10.31 6.08
CA ILE A 33 6.58 -11.06 5.56
C ILE A 33 6.16 -11.86 4.32
N GLU A 34 5.05 -12.58 4.40
CA GLU A 34 4.57 -13.39 3.28
C GLU A 34 4.20 -12.53 2.08
N LEU A 35 3.52 -11.41 2.29
CA LEU A 35 3.21 -10.49 1.19
C LEU A 35 4.49 -9.94 0.57
N GLY A 36 5.44 -9.53 1.40
CA GLY A 36 6.74 -9.05 0.92
C GLY A 36 7.46 -10.09 0.06
N GLN A 37 7.46 -11.35 0.49
CA GLN A 37 8.06 -12.44 -0.27
C GLN A 37 7.42 -12.61 -1.65
N ARG A 38 6.11 -12.47 -1.74
CA ARG A 38 5.39 -12.61 -3.01
C ARG A 38 5.74 -11.54 -4.03
N ILE A 39 6.05 -10.33 -3.58
CA ILE A 39 6.30 -9.20 -4.48
C ILE A 39 7.76 -8.75 -4.50
N GLY A 40 8.64 -9.48 -3.79
CA GLY A 40 10.07 -9.15 -3.75
C GLY A 40 10.38 -7.88 -2.98
N ARG A 41 9.66 -7.63 -1.89
CA ARG A 41 9.87 -6.47 -1.03
C ARG A 41 10.10 -6.90 0.42
N ASP A 42 10.89 -6.13 1.15
CA ASP A 42 11.10 -6.33 2.58
C ASP A 42 9.79 -6.06 3.35
N HIS A 43 9.52 -6.83 4.42
CA HIS A 43 8.31 -6.65 5.22
C HIS A 43 8.22 -5.26 5.86
N ARG A 44 9.36 -4.61 6.13
CA ARG A 44 9.36 -3.24 6.64
C ARG A 44 8.81 -2.25 5.62
N THR A 45 9.06 -2.50 4.34
CA THR A 45 8.48 -1.70 3.26
C THR A 45 6.97 -1.86 3.24
N ILE A 46 6.46 -3.10 3.37
CA ILE A 46 5.01 -3.36 3.46
C ILE A 46 4.42 -2.59 4.65
N HIS A 47 5.05 -2.67 5.81
CA HIS A 47 4.61 -1.95 7.00
C HIS A 47 4.54 -0.43 6.75
N ARG A 48 5.58 0.15 6.15
CA ARG A 48 5.62 1.58 5.85
C ARG A 48 4.50 2.00 4.90
N TRP A 49 4.19 1.18 3.91
CA TRP A 49 3.07 1.45 3.00
C TRP A 49 1.72 1.38 3.72
N GLU A 50 1.53 0.40 4.57
CA GLU A 50 0.27 0.22 5.31
C GLU A 50 -0.02 1.37 6.27
N TYR A 51 1.02 1.97 6.84
CA TYR A 51 0.89 3.10 7.75
C TYR A 51 1.19 4.46 7.11
N ALA A 52 1.33 4.48 5.78
CA ALA A 52 1.56 5.69 4.99
C ALA A 52 2.84 6.46 5.35
N TYR A 53 3.84 5.79 5.92
CA TYR A 53 5.17 6.38 6.13
C TYR A 53 5.94 6.48 4.82
N ARG A 54 5.61 5.64 3.85
CA ARG A 54 6.12 5.65 2.49
C ARG A 54 4.95 5.42 1.54
N VAL A 55 5.10 5.90 0.31
CA VAL A 55 4.07 5.79 -0.72
C VAL A 55 4.52 4.73 -1.72
N PRO A 56 3.72 3.70 -1.97
CA PRO A 56 4.04 2.73 -3.02
C PRO A 56 3.93 3.39 -4.39
N THR A 57 4.76 2.94 -5.32
CA THR A 57 4.63 3.35 -6.72
C THR A 57 3.41 2.69 -7.35
N LEU A 58 3.02 3.12 -8.54
CA LEU A 58 1.95 2.45 -9.28
C LEU A 58 2.27 0.97 -9.49
N GLU A 59 3.52 0.65 -9.85
CA GLU A 59 3.95 -0.73 -10.06
C GLU A 59 3.84 -1.53 -8.77
N ASP A 60 4.21 -0.95 -7.64
CA ASP A 60 4.06 -1.59 -6.33
C ASP A 60 2.59 -1.90 -6.03
N LEU A 61 1.69 -0.96 -6.34
CA LEU A 61 0.24 -1.15 -6.13
C LEU A 61 -0.28 -2.29 -7.01
N LEU A 62 0.18 -2.38 -8.25
CA LEU A 62 -0.20 -3.47 -9.14
C LEU A 62 0.26 -4.82 -8.60
N LEU A 63 1.50 -4.89 -8.11
CA LEU A 63 2.03 -6.11 -7.50
C LEU A 63 1.26 -6.50 -6.23
N LEU A 64 0.92 -5.50 -5.40
CA LEU A 64 0.15 -5.73 -4.17
C LEU A 64 -1.25 -6.27 -4.48
N ALA A 65 -1.92 -5.67 -5.45
CA ALA A 65 -3.27 -6.09 -5.86
C ALA A 65 -3.25 -7.55 -6.37
N ASP A 66 -2.26 -7.87 -7.21
CA ASP A 66 -2.10 -9.23 -7.73
C ASP A 66 -1.83 -10.22 -6.61
N ALA A 67 -0.89 -9.92 -5.71
CA ALA A 67 -0.51 -10.82 -4.62
C ALA A 67 -1.65 -11.05 -3.62
N ALA A 68 -2.49 -10.04 -3.39
CA ALA A 68 -3.64 -10.13 -2.50
C ALA A 68 -4.91 -10.59 -3.22
N ASP A 69 -4.83 -10.86 -4.51
CA ASP A 69 -5.95 -11.32 -5.34
C ASP A 69 -7.15 -10.36 -5.29
N VAL A 70 -6.89 -9.08 -5.45
CA VAL A 70 -7.91 -8.04 -5.54
C VAL A 70 -7.64 -7.15 -6.75
N PRO A 71 -8.68 -6.53 -7.33
CA PRO A 71 -8.44 -5.53 -8.38
C PRO A 71 -7.77 -4.30 -7.80
N LEU A 72 -6.99 -3.58 -8.61
CA LEU A 72 -6.33 -2.35 -8.18
C LEU A 72 -7.31 -1.36 -7.57
N ALA A 73 -8.52 -1.27 -8.11
CA ALA A 73 -9.57 -0.39 -7.60
C ALA A 73 -9.85 -0.59 -6.10
N GLU A 74 -9.70 -1.81 -5.58
CA GLU A 74 -9.88 -2.07 -4.16
C GLU A 74 -8.86 -1.35 -3.28
N LEU A 75 -7.69 -1.05 -3.82
CA LEU A 75 -6.63 -0.37 -3.08
C LEU A 75 -6.72 1.15 -3.19
N VAL A 76 -7.20 1.67 -4.32
CA VAL A 76 -7.10 3.11 -4.64
C VAL A 76 -8.44 3.86 -4.71
N ARG A 77 -9.54 3.18 -4.56
CA ARG A 77 -10.87 3.80 -4.60
C ARG A 77 -11.10 4.83 -3.48
#